data_72fdf9630d3a501bcaf4bd751fee9b36
#
_entry.id   72fdf9630d3a501bcaf4bd751fee9b36
#
_cell.length_a   1.000
_cell.length_b   1.000
_cell.length_c   1.000
_cell.angle_alpha   90.00
_cell.angle_beta   90.00
_cell.angle_gamma   90.00
#
_symmetry.space_group_name_H-M   'P 1'
#
loop_
_entity.id
_entity.type
_entity.pdbx_description
1 polymer ?
#
loop_
_entity_poly.entity_id
_entity_poly.type
_entity_poly.pdbx_seq_one_letter_code
_entity_poly.pdbx_strand_id
1 'polypeptide(L)'
;MEYRRLGSTGMYVSEISYGNWITHGNQIESDAAIKCVKAALKEGITTFDTADVYAGTKAETVLGKALKGVRRESYELFTKVYWPTGTGKNDRGLSRKHIIESCNASLKRLQTDHIDLYQMHRFDFETPLEESLSAFDDLIRAGKVHYIGFSEWNAAQIQAALDIQEAHGYHRFVSSQPQYSALWRVIESEVVPLSSKAGIGQIVWSPMAQGVLTGKYLPGKKAPAGSRATDKGSGANMIKGWMRDEVLEAVQKLKPIAEAAGLSMSQLAIAWVLQNPNVSSAIMGATKPSQVRENVKAAGVKLDADTMKAIDKALGNLPERDPKKNESPNPRA
;
A
#
# COMPACT_ATOMS: atom_id res chain seq x y z
N MET A 1 3.70 5.87 18.10
CA MET A 1 3.09 5.03 17.04
C MET A 1 1.92 4.28 17.64
N GLU A 2 0.77 4.28 16.97
CA GLU A 2 -0.38 3.48 17.34
C GLU A 2 -0.43 2.21 16.48
N TYR A 3 -1.10 1.16 16.98
CA TYR A 3 -1.19 -0.14 16.31
C TYR A 3 -2.66 -0.57 16.20
N ARG A 4 -3.00 -1.20 15.08
CA ARG A 4 -4.34 -1.74 14.80
C ARG A 4 -4.25 -3.21 14.46
N ARG A 5 -5.33 -3.94 14.70
CA ARG A 5 -5.43 -5.31 14.18
C ARG A 5 -5.57 -5.30 12.66
N LEU A 6 -4.95 -6.26 12.00
CA LEU A 6 -5.18 -6.48 10.58
C LEU A 6 -6.49 -7.25 10.40
N GLY A 7 -7.55 -6.51 10.05
CA GLY A 7 -8.89 -7.08 9.97
C GLY A 7 -9.31 -7.72 11.28
N SER A 8 -9.89 -8.92 11.22
CA SER A 8 -10.33 -9.70 12.38
C SER A 8 -9.23 -10.63 12.95
N THR A 9 -7.99 -10.55 12.44
CA THR A 9 -6.88 -11.40 12.91
C THR A 9 -6.35 -10.98 14.28
N GLY A 10 -5.52 -11.84 14.87
CA GLY A 10 -4.75 -11.50 16.07
C GLY A 10 -3.50 -10.65 15.80
N MET A 11 -3.12 -10.47 14.52
CA MET A 11 -1.92 -9.72 14.15
C MET A 11 -2.15 -8.22 14.29
N TYR A 12 -1.23 -7.53 14.96
CA TYR A 12 -1.17 -6.07 14.98
C TYR A 12 -0.22 -5.56 13.92
N VAL A 13 -0.56 -4.42 13.33
CA VAL A 13 0.26 -3.66 12.38
C VAL A 13 0.38 -2.22 12.86
N SER A 14 1.49 -1.55 12.56
CA SER A 14 1.59 -0.12 12.83
C SER A 14 0.61 0.66 11.94
N GLU A 15 -0.10 1.66 12.50
CA GLU A 15 -1.06 2.50 11.73
C GLU A 15 -0.44 3.14 10.49
N ILE A 16 0.86 3.37 10.54
CA ILE A 16 1.65 3.82 9.40
C ILE A 16 2.68 2.74 9.11
N SER A 17 2.67 2.20 7.90
CA SER A 17 3.64 1.25 7.41
C SER A 17 4.63 1.91 6.45
N TYR A 18 5.83 1.31 6.35
CA TYR A 18 6.87 1.79 5.46
C TYR A 18 6.89 0.99 4.16
N GLY A 19 6.58 1.68 3.04
CA GLY A 19 6.61 1.11 1.69
C GLY A 19 7.83 1.58 0.90
N ASN A 20 8.36 0.70 0.06
CA ASN A 20 9.58 0.97 -0.68
C ASN A 20 9.43 0.97 -2.21
N TRP A 21 8.21 1.00 -2.71
CA TRP A 21 7.89 0.81 -4.14
C TRP A 21 8.79 1.58 -5.11
N ILE A 22 8.90 2.92 -4.96
CA ILE A 22 9.68 3.73 -5.91
C ILE A 22 11.03 4.15 -5.30
N THR A 23 11.19 4.01 -4.01
CA THR A 23 12.32 4.60 -3.30
C THR A 23 13.55 3.72 -3.31
N HIS A 24 13.42 2.42 -3.03
CA HIS A 24 14.57 1.54 -2.86
C HIS A 24 15.08 0.99 -4.21
N GLY A 25 16.35 1.22 -4.49
CA GLY A 25 17.02 0.70 -5.69
C GLY A 25 16.60 1.42 -6.99
N ASN A 26 15.85 2.52 -6.89
CA ASN A 26 15.40 3.34 -8.01
C ASN A 26 15.66 4.84 -7.75
N GLN A 27 14.82 5.51 -6.92
CA GLN A 27 14.95 6.95 -6.66
C GLN A 27 16.07 7.32 -5.70
N ILE A 28 16.46 6.41 -4.81
CA ILE A 28 17.52 6.66 -3.82
C ILE A 28 18.51 5.50 -3.78
N GLU A 29 19.77 5.83 -3.49
CA GLU A 29 20.84 4.88 -3.22
C GLU A 29 20.51 3.97 -2.03
N SER A 30 21.05 2.76 -2.04
CA SER A 30 20.77 1.74 -1.01
C SER A 30 21.03 2.23 0.41
N ASP A 31 22.09 3.02 0.64
CA ASP A 31 22.43 3.55 1.97
C ASP A 31 21.39 4.56 2.47
N ALA A 32 20.86 5.42 1.59
CA ALA A 32 19.79 6.34 1.94
C ALA A 32 18.49 5.58 2.26
N ALA A 33 18.18 4.52 1.51
CA ALA A 33 17.06 3.63 1.76
C ALA A 33 17.18 2.95 3.13
N ILE A 34 18.35 2.37 3.45
CA ILE A 34 18.64 1.76 4.76
C ILE A 34 18.46 2.77 5.91
N LYS A 35 18.93 4.01 5.73
CA LYS A 35 18.72 5.07 6.73
C LYS A 35 17.23 5.38 6.97
N CYS A 36 16.40 5.34 5.92
CA CYS A 36 14.95 5.53 6.05
C CYS A 36 14.29 4.36 6.81
N VAL A 37 14.65 3.10 6.51
CA VAL A 37 14.15 1.92 7.23
C VAL A 37 14.55 1.97 8.72
N LYS A 38 15.81 2.30 9.02
CA LYS A 38 16.27 2.46 10.41
C LYS A 38 15.54 3.59 11.14
N ALA A 39 15.23 4.71 10.44
CA ALA A 39 14.40 5.77 11.01
C ALA A 39 12.98 5.28 11.26
N ALA A 40 12.38 4.49 10.35
CA ALA A 40 11.05 3.91 10.52
C ALA A 40 10.99 3.03 11.77
N LEU A 41 11.93 2.11 11.95
CA LEU A 41 12.04 1.28 13.15
C LEU A 41 12.17 2.13 14.43
N LYS A 42 13.01 3.17 14.41
CA LYS A 42 13.20 4.06 15.57
C LYS A 42 11.93 4.82 15.95
N GLU A 43 11.10 5.18 14.99
CA GLU A 43 9.82 5.86 15.21
C GLU A 43 8.66 4.88 15.53
N GLY A 44 8.95 3.59 15.69
CA GLY A 44 7.99 2.57 16.06
C GLY A 44 7.17 1.98 14.89
N ILE A 45 7.56 2.22 13.65
CA ILE A 45 6.99 1.49 12.52
C ILE A 45 7.51 0.06 12.57
N THR A 46 6.59 -0.91 12.65
CA THR A 46 6.92 -2.33 12.63
C THR A 46 6.57 -2.99 11.30
N THR A 47 5.69 -2.39 10.51
CA THR A 47 5.15 -2.97 9.28
C THR A 47 5.89 -2.43 8.06
N PHE A 48 6.48 -3.35 7.26
CA PHE A 48 7.25 -3.05 6.06
C PHE A 48 6.61 -3.70 4.83
N ASP A 49 6.29 -2.90 3.82
CA ASP A 49 5.64 -3.34 2.58
C ASP A 49 6.57 -3.22 1.37
N THR A 50 6.68 -4.30 0.61
CA THR A 50 7.45 -4.40 -0.64
C THR A 50 6.70 -5.22 -1.68
N ALA A 51 7.32 -5.55 -2.81
CA ALA A 51 6.88 -6.53 -3.79
C ALA A 51 8.08 -7.08 -4.57
N ASP A 52 7.92 -8.28 -5.11
CA ASP A 52 8.94 -8.97 -5.90
C ASP A 52 9.43 -8.14 -7.09
N VAL A 53 8.53 -7.43 -7.77
CA VAL A 53 8.82 -6.63 -8.99
C VAL A 53 9.49 -5.29 -8.69
N TYR A 54 9.43 -4.77 -7.46
CA TYR A 54 9.88 -3.40 -7.19
C TYR A 54 11.38 -3.21 -7.48
N ALA A 55 11.67 -2.18 -8.29
CA ALA A 55 13.04 -1.88 -8.77
C ALA A 55 13.73 -3.08 -9.45
N GLY A 56 12.99 -3.90 -10.22
CA GLY A 56 13.52 -5.12 -10.83
C GLY A 56 14.08 -6.09 -9.78
N THR A 57 13.32 -6.37 -8.75
CA THR A 57 13.58 -7.22 -7.58
C THR A 57 14.56 -6.65 -6.53
N LYS A 58 15.23 -5.53 -6.81
CA LYS A 58 16.25 -4.94 -5.91
C LYS A 58 15.67 -4.40 -4.60
N ALA A 59 14.40 -3.95 -4.62
CA ALA A 59 13.78 -3.35 -3.44
C ALA A 59 13.69 -4.33 -2.26
N GLU A 60 13.36 -5.61 -2.49
CA GLU A 60 13.39 -6.65 -1.46
C GLU A 60 14.80 -6.90 -0.94
N THR A 61 15.81 -6.95 -1.82
CA THR A 61 17.21 -7.14 -1.41
C THR A 61 17.71 -6.00 -0.51
N VAL A 62 17.34 -4.74 -0.83
CA VAL A 62 17.70 -3.58 0.00
C VAL A 62 16.98 -3.63 1.34
N LEU A 63 15.70 -4.02 1.37
CA LEU A 63 14.92 -4.14 2.60
C LEU A 63 15.50 -5.25 3.50
N GLY A 64 15.81 -6.43 2.94
CA GLY A 64 16.43 -7.52 3.69
C GLY A 64 17.77 -7.10 4.32
N LYS A 65 18.62 -6.36 3.58
CA LYS A 65 19.86 -5.78 4.13
C LYS A 65 19.59 -4.78 5.25
N ALA A 66 18.56 -3.95 5.11
CA ALA A 66 18.22 -2.93 6.10
C ALA A 66 17.69 -3.51 7.41
N LEU A 67 17.00 -4.65 7.34
CA LEU A 67 16.42 -5.38 8.49
C LEU A 67 17.41 -6.39 9.09
N LYS A 68 18.57 -6.61 8.48
CA LYS A 68 19.58 -7.54 9.00
C LYS A 68 19.97 -7.18 10.43
N GLY A 69 19.88 -8.16 11.35
CA GLY A 69 20.19 -7.99 12.77
C GLY A 69 19.06 -7.39 13.60
N VAL A 70 17.94 -7.00 12.98
CA VAL A 70 16.71 -6.69 13.71
C VAL A 70 16.04 -8.01 14.09
N ARG A 71 15.55 -8.14 15.34
CA ARG A 71 14.83 -9.33 15.78
C ARG A 71 13.62 -9.58 14.89
N ARG A 72 13.54 -10.77 14.25
CA ARG A 72 12.55 -11.08 13.21
C ARG A 72 11.10 -10.90 13.70
N GLU A 73 10.83 -11.28 14.94
CA GLU A 73 9.49 -11.24 15.55
C GLU A 73 9.08 -9.80 15.96
N SER A 74 9.95 -8.81 15.76
CA SER A 74 9.66 -7.41 16.14
C SER A 74 9.12 -6.57 14.98
N TYR A 75 8.92 -7.18 13.80
CA TYR A 75 8.36 -6.47 12.63
C TYR A 75 7.54 -7.42 11.76
N GLU A 76 6.57 -6.85 11.05
CA GLU A 76 5.75 -7.52 10.05
C GLU A 76 6.29 -7.21 8.65
N LEU A 77 6.53 -8.25 7.86
CA LEU A 77 7.09 -8.16 6.52
C LEU A 77 6.06 -8.59 5.48
N PHE A 78 5.71 -7.66 4.57
CA PHE A 78 4.72 -7.86 3.53
C PHE A 78 5.37 -7.80 2.16
N THR A 79 5.05 -8.76 1.30
CA THR A 79 5.45 -8.73 -0.11
C THR A 79 4.35 -9.29 -1.01
N LYS A 80 4.56 -9.25 -2.34
CA LYS A 80 3.51 -9.49 -3.33
C LYS A 80 4.08 -10.21 -4.55
N VAL A 81 3.19 -10.87 -5.31
CA VAL A 81 3.48 -11.56 -6.56
C VAL A 81 2.43 -11.26 -7.62
N TYR A 82 2.82 -11.05 -8.86
CA TYR A 82 1.99 -10.96 -10.06
C TYR A 82 2.77 -10.40 -11.27
N TRP A 83 3.41 -9.23 -11.12
CA TRP A 83 4.06 -8.52 -12.22
C TRP A 83 5.30 -9.26 -12.73
N PRO A 84 5.72 -9.04 -14.00
CA PRO A 84 6.88 -9.75 -14.55
C PRO A 84 8.15 -9.50 -13.73
N THR A 85 8.81 -10.57 -13.30
CA THR A 85 10.14 -10.54 -12.68
C THR A 85 11.24 -11.01 -13.63
N GLY A 86 10.86 -11.48 -14.82
CA GLY A 86 11.72 -11.93 -15.90
C GLY A 86 11.02 -11.84 -17.25
N THR A 87 11.63 -12.40 -18.31
CA THR A 87 11.13 -12.36 -19.68
C THR A 87 10.33 -13.60 -20.08
N GLY A 88 10.35 -14.66 -19.27
CA GLY A 88 9.65 -15.91 -19.52
C GLY A 88 8.14 -15.77 -19.34
N LYS A 89 7.35 -16.57 -20.05
CA LYS A 89 5.89 -16.59 -19.93
C LYS A 89 5.40 -16.94 -18.53
N ASN A 90 6.17 -17.73 -17.79
CA ASN A 90 5.86 -18.14 -16.42
C ASN A 90 6.48 -17.23 -15.35
N ASP A 91 7.11 -16.12 -15.74
CA ASP A 91 7.73 -15.17 -14.80
C ASP A 91 6.73 -14.07 -14.36
N ARG A 92 5.43 -14.32 -14.53
CA ARG A 92 4.33 -13.37 -14.24
C ARG A 92 3.04 -14.10 -13.91
N GLY A 93 2.08 -13.36 -13.37
CA GLY A 93 0.72 -13.81 -13.07
C GLY A 93 0.62 -14.58 -11.76
N LEU A 94 -0.47 -15.33 -11.62
CA LEU A 94 -0.79 -16.05 -10.40
C LEU A 94 -0.91 -17.57 -10.60
N SER A 95 -0.18 -18.11 -11.60
CA SER A 95 -0.08 -19.56 -11.71
C SER A 95 0.60 -20.15 -10.47
N ARG A 96 0.21 -21.36 -10.08
CA ARG A 96 0.83 -22.08 -8.97
C ARG A 96 2.36 -22.10 -9.06
N LYS A 97 2.90 -22.33 -10.27
CA LYS A 97 4.35 -22.33 -10.50
C LYS A 97 4.97 -20.97 -10.11
N HIS A 98 4.42 -19.88 -10.64
CA HIS A 98 4.98 -18.55 -10.40
C HIS A 98 4.85 -18.13 -8.92
N ILE A 99 3.71 -18.39 -8.29
CA ILE A 99 3.48 -18.10 -6.87
C ILE A 99 4.55 -18.76 -5.98
N ILE A 100 4.76 -20.07 -6.14
CA ILE A 100 5.69 -20.84 -5.31
C ILE A 100 7.14 -20.39 -5.53
N GLU A 101 7.55 -20.23 -6.80
CA GLU A 101 8.92 -19.83 -7.16
C GLU A 101 9.21 -18.39 -6.73
N SER A 102 8.27 -17.47 -6.95
CA SER A 102 8.39 -16.07 -6.53
C SER A 102 8.47 -15.93 -5.01
N CYS A 103 7.64 -16.66 -4.25
CA CYS A 103 7.72 -16.71 -2.80
C CYS A 103 9.12 -17.15 -2.32
N ASN A 104 9.63 -18.25 -2.85
CA ASN A 104 10.97 -18.76 -2.50
C ASN A 104 12.10 -17.75 -2.86
N ALA A 105 11.95 -17.06 -3.99
CA ALA A 105 12.90 -16.03 -4.41
C ALA A 105 12.82 -14.78 -3.50
N SER A 106 11.62 -14.35 -3.11
CA SER A 106 11.40 -13.25 -2.16
C SER A 106 11.99 -13.55 -0.78
N LEU A 107 11.78 -14.75 -0.25
CA LEU A 107 12.40 -15.18 1.02
C LEU A 107 13.93 -15.05 0.99
N LYS A 108 14.57 -15.45 -0.13
CA LYS A 108 16.03 -15.32 -0.31
C LYS A 108 16.47 -13.85 -0.36
N ARG A 109 15.76 -12.99 -1.12
CA ARG A 109 16.09 -11.56 -1.23
C ARG A 109 15.90 -10.82 0.08
N LEU A 110 14.83 -11.15 0.80
CA LEU A 110 14.49 -10.57 2.10
C LEU A 110 15.32 -11.13 3.26
N GLN A 111 16.06 -12.23 3.04
CA GLN A 111 16.92 -12.90 4.03
C GLN A 111 16.13 -13.38 5.26
N THR A 112 14.97 -13.98 5.03
CA THR A 112 14.07 -14.52 6.06
C THR A 112 13.52 -15.87 5.64
N ASP A 113 13.03 -16.65 6.57
CA ASP A 113 12.41 -17.97 6.35
C ASP A 113 10.88 -17.88 6.19
N HIS A 114 10.25 -16.78 6.57
CA HIS A 114 8.83 -16.57 6.42
C HIS A 114 8.44 -15.12 6.08
N ILE A 115 7.26 -14.96 5.50
CA ILE A 115 6.59 -13.71 5.16
C ILE A 115 5.35 -13.62 6.04
N ASP A 116 5.14 -12.48 6.71
CA ASP A 116 3.95 -12.30 7.56
C ASP A 116 2.69 -12.14 6.74
N LEU A 117 2.74 -11.37 5.63
CA LEU A 117 1.63 -11.22 4.70
C LEU A 117 2.11 -11.31 3.25
N TYR A 118 1.62 -12.33 2.53
CA TYR A 118 1.89 -12.50 1.09
C TYR A 118 0.64 -12.16 0.30
N GLN A 119 0.77 -11.32 -0.74
CA GLN A 119 -0.37 -10.74 -1.43
C GLN A 119 -0.36 -11.00 -2.93
N MET A 120 -1.52 -11.31 -3.50
CA MET A 120 -1.78 -11.26 -4.93
C MET A 120 -1.79 -9.79 -5.36
N HIS A 121 -0.75 -9.35 -6.10
CA HIS A 121 -0.55 -7.93 -6.42
C HIS A 121 -1.63 -7.35 -7.35
N ARG A 122 -2.27 -8.23 -8.15
CA ARG A 122 -3.43 -7.95 -9.02
C ARG A 122 -4.27 -9.20 -9.15
N PHE A 123 -5.49 -9.06 -9.64
CA PHE A 123 -6.29 -10.20 -10.09
C PHE A 123 -5.73 -10.72 -11.41
N ASP A 124 -5.62 -12.05 -11.54
CA ASP A 124 -5.14 -12.69 -12.76
C ASP A 124 -6.31 -13.32 -13.52
N PHE A 125 -6.68 -12.71 -14.65
CA PHE A 125 -7.77 -13.19 -15.49
C PHE A 125 -7.41 -14.44 -16.34
N GLU A 126 -6.12 -14.78 -16.42
CA GLU A 126 -5.62 -15.89 -17.22
C GLU A 126 -5.35 -17.15 -16.41
N THR A 127 -5.40 -17.08 -15.08
CA THR A 127 -5.22 -18.23 -14.18
C THR A 127 -6.53 -18.55 -13.47
N PRO A 128 -6.95 -19.83 -13.39
CA PRO A 128 -8.08 -20.20 -12.55
C PRO A 128 -7.86 -19.74 -11.11
N LEU A 129 -8.84 -19.02 -10.55
CA LEU A 129 -8.72 -18.45 -9.22
C LEU A 129 -8.45 -19.49 -8.13
N GLU A 130 -9.08 -20.67 -8.26
CA GLU A 130 -8.87 -21.81 -7.35
C GLU A 130 -7.42 -22.30 -7.35
N GLU A 131 -6.74 -22.35 -8.52
CA GLU A 131 -5.31 -22.71 -8.61
C GLU A 131 -4.45 -21.75 -7.80
N SER A 132 -4.71 -20.45 -7.95
CA SER A 132 -3.99 -19.42 -7.21
C SER A 132 -4.22 -19.54 -5.70
N LEU A 133 -5.48 -19.68 -5.27
CA LEU A 133 -5.84 -19.82 -3.86
C LEU A 133 -5.25 -21.08 -3.23
N SER A 134 -5.27 -22.20 -3.93
CA SER A 134 -4.63 -23.45 -3.50
C SER A 134 -3.12 -23.28 -3.30
N ALA A 135 -2.44 -22.59 -4.22
CA ALA A 135 -1.00 -22.32 -4.08
C ALA A 135 -0.66 -21.45 -2.86
N PHE A 136 -1.48 -20.45 -2.56
CA PHE A 136 -1.31 -19.62 -1.36
C PHE A 136 -1.58 -20.41 -0.09
N ASP A 137 -2.59 -21.28 -0.07
CA ASP A 137 -2.90 -22.18 1.04
C ASP A 137 -1.74 -23.14 1.34
N ASP A 138 -1.11 -23.70 0.30
CA ASP A 138 0.07 -24.55 0.46
C ASP A 138 1.27 -23.80 1.05
N LEU A 139 1.46 -22.54 0.71
CA LEU A 139 2.53 -21.71 1.30
C LEU A 139 2.31 -21.46 2.79
N ILE A 140 1.05 -21.28 3.21
CA ILE A 140 0.72 -21.18 4.65
C ILE A 140 0.97 -22.52 5.33
N ARG A 141 0.49 -23.64 4.79
CA ARG A 141 0.70 -24.98 5.34
C ARG A 141 2.18 -25.35 5.43
N ALA A 142 3.00 -24.84 4.51
CA ALA A 142 4.45 -25.01 4.52
C ALA A 142 5.17 -24.09 5.51
N GLY A 143 4.47 -23.20 6.23
CA GLY A 143 5.05 -22.25 7.18
C GLY A 143 5.87 -21.13 6.56
N LYS A 144 5.80 -20.94 5.22
CA LYS A 144 6.52 -19.88 4.51
C LYS A 144 5.80 -18.54 4.54
N VAL A 145 4.49 -18.57 4.76
CA VAL A 145 3.60 -17.41 4.80
C VAL A 145 2.67 -17.57 5.99
N HIS A 146 2.47 -16.49 6.76
CA HIS A 146 1.54 -16.53 7.90
C HIS A 146 0.13 -16.12 7.50
N TYR A 147 -0.02 -15.06 6.71
CA TYR A 147 -1.30 -14.53 6.26
C TYR A 147 -1.27 -14.20 4.77
N ILE A 148 -2.44 -14.19 4.15
CA ILE A 148 -2.62 -13.91 2.73
C ILE A 148 -3.58 -12.75 2.49
N GLY A 149 -3.37 -12.05 1.38
CA GLY A 149 -4.18 -10.92 0.95
C GLY A 149 -4.11 -10.67 -0.54
N PHE A 150 -4.67 -9.56 -0.96
CA PHE A 150 -4.70 -9.14 -2.35
C PHE A 150 -4.60 -7.62 -2.47
N SER A 151 -4.39 -7.12 -3.71
CA SER A 151 -4.31 -5.69 -4.01
C SER A 151 -5.13 -5.36 -5.25
N GLU A 152 -5.90 -4.25 -5.21
CA GLU A 152 -6.67 -3.71 -6.33
C GLU A 152 -7.71 -4.71 -6.92
N TRP A 153 -8.42 -5.43 -6.08
CA TRP A 153 -9.52 -6.30 -6.49
C TRP A 153 -10.86 -5.61 -6.25
N ASN A 154 -11.81 -5.78 -7.17
CA ASN A 154 -13.19 -5.32 -6.98
C ASN A 154 -13.99 -6.27 -6.08
N ALA A 155 -15.18 -5.83 -5.65
CA ALA A 155 -16.00 -6.59 -4.71
C ALA A 155 -16.41 -7.97 -5.25
N ALA A 156 -16.68 -8.10 -6.54
CA ALA A 156 -17.07 -9.39 -7.15
C ALA A 156 -15.91 -10.39 -7.11
N GLN A 157 -14.67 -9.95 -7.41
CA GLN A 157 -13.47 -10.79 -7.34
C GLN A 157 -13.17 -11.23 -5.90
N ILE A 158 -13.36 -10.33 -4.94
CA ILE A 158 -13.19 -10.63 -3.50
C ILE A 158 -14.21 -11.69 -3.08
N GLN A 159 -15.50 -11.51 -3.43
CA GLN A 159 -16.55 -12.46 -3.05
C GLN A 159 -16.29 -13.84 -3.67
N ALA A 160 -15.95 -13.91 -4.97
CA ALA A 160 -15.64 -15.17 -5.63
C ALA A 160 -14.48 -15.93 -4.94
N ALA A 161 -13.45 -15.23 -4.49
CA ALA A 161 -12.35 -15.85 -3.75
C ALA A 161 -12.80 -16.36 -2.37
N LEU A 162 -13.61 -15.59 -1.65
CA LEU A 162 -14.14 -16.00 -0.35
C LEU A 162 -15.00 -17.26 -0.45
N ASP A 163 -15.83 -17.36 -1.50
CA ASP A 163 -16.68 -18.51 -1.77
C ASP A 163 -15.85 -19.79 -2.03
N ILE A 164 -14.76 -19.66 -2.82
CA ILE A 164 -13.83 -20.77 -3.08
C ILE A 164 -13.08 -21.17 -1.81
N GLN A 165 -12.58 -20.18 -1.03
CA GLN A 165 -11.86 -20.46 0.21
C GLN A 165 -12.76 -21.20 1.22
N GLU A 166 -14.04 -20.83 1.31
CA GLU A 166 -15.00 -21.51 2.17
C GLU A 166 -15.31 -22.93 1.68
N ALA A 167 -15.56 -23.10 0.39
CA ALA A 167 -15.90 -24.39 -0.22
C ALA A 167 -14.77 -25.43 -0.08
N HIS A 168 -13.51 -25.00 -0.15
CA HIS A 168 -12.35 -25.90 -0.09
C HIS A 168 -11.63 -25.92 1.27
N GLY A 169 -12.09 -25.12 2.25
CA GLY A 169 -11.44 -25.01 3.56
C GLY A 169 -10.04 -24.41 3.48
N TYR A 170 -9.80 -23.52 2.52
CA TYR A 170 -8.54 -22.78 2.40
C TYR A 170 -8.46 -21.65 3.43
N HIS A 171 -7.24 -21.25 3.78
CA HIS A 171 -7.03 -20.07 4.63
C HIS A 171 -7.61 -18.82 3.98
N ARG A 172 -8.32 -18.01 4.77
CA ARG A 172 -9.04 -16.83 4.29
C ARG A 172 -8.11 -15.66 4.09
N PHE A 173 -8.46 -14.79 3.16
CA PHE A 173 -7.84 -13.47 3.05
C PHE A 173 -8.08 -12.64 4.31
N VAL A 174 -7.05 -11.93 4.74
CA VAL A 174 -7.09 -11.04 5.91
C VAL A 174 -6.83 -9.58 5.53
N SER A 175 -6.31 -9.33 4.34
CA SER A 175 -5.88 -8.01 3.89
C SER A 175 -6.32 -7.72 2.46
N SER A 176 -6.78 -6.49 2.24
CA SER A 176 -6.92 -5.82 0.95
C SER A 176 -5.96 -4.64 0.90
N GLN A 177 -5.24 -4.47 -0.22
CA GLN A 177 -4.30 -3.37 -0.38
C GLN A 177 -4.66 -2.49 -1.57
N PRO A 178 -5.64 -1.58 -1.45
CA PRO A 178 -6.07 -0.68 -2.50
C PRO A 178 -5.37 0.68 -2.42
N GLN A 179 -5.40 1.44 -3.52
CA GLN A 179 -5.19 2.87 -3.49
C GLN A 179 -6.32 3.55 -2.68
N TYR A 180 -5.95 4.42 -1.75
CA TYR A 180 -6.93 5.19 -0.99
C TYR A 180 -6.34 6.52 -0.50
N SER A 181 -7.06 7.60 -0.76
CA SER A 181 -6.73 8.95 -0.30
C SER A 181 -7.97 9.84 -0.34
N ALA A 182 -7.90 11.05 0.20
CA ALA A 182 -8.98 12.01 0.13
C ALA A 182 -9.41 12.36 -1.31
N LEU A 183 -8.52 12.14 -2.32
CA LEU A 183 -8.82 12.31 -3.74
C LEU A 183 -9.23 11.02 -4.46
N TRP A 184 -8.94 9.83 -3.89
CA TRP A 184 -9.24 8.54 -4.51
C TRP A 184 -10.02 7.67 -3.52
N ARG A 185 -11.33 7.58 -3.71
CA ARG A 185 -12.29 6.98 -2.77
C ARG A 185 -13.10 5.83 -3.37
N VAL A 186 -12.61 5.24 -4.43
CA VAL A 186 -13.32 4.20 -5.23
C VAL A 186 -13.71 2.96 -4.42
N ILE A 187 -13.00 2.68 -3.33
CA ILE A 187 -13.24 1.51 -2.49
C ILE A 187 -14.40 1.68 -1.49
N GLU A 188 -14.86 2.92 -1.25
CA GLU A 188 -15.78 3.23 -0.15
C GLU A 188 -17.17 2.59 -0.33
N SER A 189 -17.64 2.48 -1.56
CA SER A 189 -19.02 2.01 -1.83
C SER A 189 -19.20 0.50 -1.80
N GLU A 190 -18.17 -0.29 -2.15
CA GLU A 190 -18.29 -1.73 -2.33
C GLU A 190 -17.21 -2.53 -1.58
N VAL A 191 -15.92 -2.20 -1.79
CA VAL A 191 -14.81 -2.98 -1.23
C VAL A 191 -14.74 -2.88 0.29
N VAL A 192 -14.85 -1.68 0.85
CA VAL A 192 -14.80 -1.47 2.29
C VAL A 192 -15.97 -2.16 3.02
N PRO A 193 -17.25 -2.02 2.60
CA PRO A 193 -18.35 -2.72 3.25
C PRO A 193 -18.20 -4.25 3.20
N LEU A 194 -17.83 -4.82 2.05
CA LEU A 194 -17.60 -6.26 1.91
C LEU A 194 -16.44 -6.72 2.79
N SER A 195 -15.32 -6.01 2.76
CA SER A 195 -14.14 -6.33 3.56
C SER A 195 -14.44 -6.29 5.05
N SER A 196 -15.14 -5.25 5.53
CA SER A 196 -15.55 -5.15 6.93
C SER A 196 -16.40 -6.32 7.38
N LYS A 197 -17.37 -6.74 6.55
CA LYS A 197 -18.21 -7.92 6.83
C LYS A 197 -17.41 -9.22 6.85
N ALA A 198 -16.41 -9.34 5.96
CA ALA A 198 -15.56 -10.53 5.84
C ALA A 198 -14.40 -10.58 6.85
N GLY A 199 -14.19 -9.52 7.65
CA GLY A 199 -13.07 -9.43 8.59
C GLY A 199 -11.74 -9.12 7.93
N ILE A 200 -11.75 -8.54 6.72
CA ILE A 200 -10.56 -8.14 5.94
C ILE A 200 -10.23 -6.68 6.27
N GLY A 201 -8.96 -6.41 6.65
CA GLY A 201 -8.48 -5.05 6.89
C GLY A 201 -7.87 -4.41 5.64
N GLN A 202 -7.98 -3.08 5.53
CA GLN A 202 -7.34 -2.33 4.44
C GLN A 202 -5.93 -1.90 4.84
N ILE A 203 -4.95 -2.16 3.97
CA ILE A 203 -3.61 -1.59 4.04
C ILE A 203 -3.46 -0.69 2.82
N VAL A 204 -3.66 0.61 3.00
CA VAL A 204 -3.86 1.51 1.87
C VAL A 204 -2.56 2.12 1.37
N TRP A 205 -2.38 2.15 0.05
CA TRP A 205 -1.24 2.80 -0.58
C TRP A 205 -1.61 4.19 -1.14
N SER A 206 -0.62 5.05 -1.28
CA SER A 206 -0.76 6.45 -1.73
C SER A 206 -1.72 7.32 -0.90
N PRO A 207 -1.67 7.30 0.44
CA PRO A 207 -2.57 8.11 1.27
C PRO A 207 -2.43 9.62 1.01
N MET A 208 -1.28 10.06 0.49
CA MET A 208 -1.02 11.45 0.10
C MET A 208 -1.27 11.72 -1.39
N ALA A 209 -2.04 10.87 -2.10
CA ALA A 209 -2.24 10.96 -3.56
C ALA A 209 -0.90 11.19 -4.29
N GLN A 210 0.09 10.35 -3.98
CA GLN A 210 1.44 10.37 -4.59
C GLN A 210 2.17 11.72 -4.41
N GLY A 211 1.82 12.45 -3.37
CA GLY A 211 2.42 13.74 -2.98
C GLY A 211 1.61 14.97 -3.41
N VAL A 212 0.48 14.82 -4.08
CA VAL A 212 -0.40 15.95 -4.44
C VAL A 212 -1.01 16.58 -3.19
N LEU A 213 -1.50 15.77 -2.26
CA LEU A 213 -2.10 16.23 -1.00
C LEU A 213 -1.08 16.86 -0.01
N THR A 214 0.21 16.86 -0.34
CA THR A 214 1.20 17.61 0.47
C THR A 214 1.15 19.12 0.23
N GLY A 215 0.36 19.59 -0.76
CA GLY A 215 0.24 21.01 -1.10
C GLY A 215 1.44 21.65 -1.81
N LYS A 216 2.47 20.84 -2.15
CA LYS A 216 3.69 21.36 -2.79
C LYS A 216 3.53 21.74 -4.27
N TYR A 217 2.50 21.23 -4.93
CA TYR A 217 2.16 21.57 -6.29
C TYR A 217 1.16 22.72 -6.30
N LEU A 218 1.52 23.83 -6.97
CA LEU A 218 0.71 25.04 -7.03
C LEU A 218 0.07 25.21 -8.40
N PRO A 219 -1.20 25.69 -8.48
CA PRO A 219 -1.86 25.96 -9.75
C PRO A 219 -1.02 26.92 -10.62
N GLY A 220 -0.95 26.66 -11.93
CA GLY A 220 -0.24 27.51 -12.89
C GLY A 220 1.29 27.58 -12.66
N LYS A 221 1.88 26.83 -11.73
CA LYS A 221 3.32 26.85 -11.45
C LYS A 221 4.01 25.57 -11.93
N LYS A 222 5.29 25.68 -12.27
CA LYS A 222 6.14 24.51 -12.55
C LYS A 222 6.26 23.65 -11.29
N ALA A 223 6.22 22.33 -11.46
CA ALA A 223 6.44 21.40 -10.37
C ALA A 223 7.84 21.57 -9.75
N PRO A 224 7.98 21.45 -8.41
CA PRO A 224 9.27 21.55 -7.75
C PRO A 224 10.27 20.53 -8.29
N ALA A 225 11.53 20.94 -8.47
CA ALA A 225 12.60 20.04 -8.90
C ALA A 225 12.77 18.88 -7.92
N GLY A 226 13.05 17.68 -8.45
CA GLY A 226 13.20 16.46 -7.65
C GLY A 226 11.88 15.93 -7.04
N SER A 227 10.73 16.51 -7.43
CA SER A 227 9.42 15.99 -7.06
C SER A 227 9.00 14.84 -8.00
N ARG A 228 7.96 14.09 -7.60
CA ARG A 228 7.42 13.01 -8.44
C ARG A 228 6.96 13.49 -9.83
N ALA A 229 6.42 14.70 -9.93
CA ALA A 229 6.00 15.27 -11.22
C ALA A 229 7.16 15.55 -12.18
N THR A 230 8.39 15.65 -11.68
CA THR A 230 9.60 15.84 -12.49
C THR A 230 10.43 14.56 -12.65
N ASP A 231 9.94 13.45 -12.13
CA ASP A 231 10.58 12.13 -12.30
C ASP A 231 10.43 11.64 -13.73
N LYS A 232 11.56 11.41 -14.42
CA LYS A 232 11.60 10.92 -15.81
C LYS A 232 11.20 9.45 -15.94
N GLY A 233 11.05 8.72 -14.82
CA GLY A 233 10.56 7.35 -14.79
C GLY A 233 9.03 7.29 -14.76
N SER A 234 8.48 6.28 -14.10
CA SER A 234 7.04 6.06 -13.99
C SER A 234 6.31 7.09 -13.11
N GLY A 235 7.03 7.81 -12.25
CA GLY A 235 6.43 8.67 -11.23
C GLY A 235 5.58 9.82 -11.78
N ALA A 236 6.03 10.50 -12.83
CA ALA A 236 5.29 11.61 -13.43
C ALA A 236 3.97 11.16 -14.07
N ASN A 237 3.95 9.99 -14.70
CA ASN A 237 2.74 9.45 -15.34
C ASN A 237 1.66 9.13 -14.30
N MET A 238 2.04 8.69 -13.12
CA MET A 238 1.10 8.29 -12.07
C MET A 238 0.32 9.45 -11.46
N ILE A 239 0.91 10.65 -11.42
CA ILE A 239 0.24 11.81 -10.84
C ILE A 239 -0.38 12.74 -11.89
N LYS A 240 -0.18 12.46 -13.18
CA LYS A 240 -0.62 13.33 -14.29
C LYS A 240 -2.11 13.69 -14.20
N GLY A 241 -2.97 12.75 -13.83
CA GLY A 241 -4.40 12.98 -13.67
C GLY A 241 -4.77 13.99 -12.57
N TRP A 242 -3.89 14.15 -11.57
CA TRP A 242 -4.09 15.07 -10.46
C TRP A 242 -3.46 16.46 -10.66
N MET A 243 -2.64 16.63 -11.70
CA MET A 243 -1.90 17.89 -11.96
C MET A 243 -2.75 18.92 -12.73
N ARG A 244 -4.07 18.90 -12.58
CA ARG A 244 -5.01 19.87 -13.11
C ARG A 244 -5.18 21.01 -12.10
N ASP A 245 -5.21 22.26 -12.58
CA ASP A 245 -5.28 23.44 -11.72
C ASP A 245 -6.45 23.41 -10.76
N GLU A 246 -7.63 22.97 -11.19
CA GLU A 246 -8.82 22.83 -10.34
C GLU A 246 -8.60 21.90 -9.12
N VAL A 247 -7.83 20.79 -9.33
CA VAL A 247 -7.48 19.86 -8.24
C VAL A 247 -6.46 20.52 -7.31
N LEU A 248 -5.43 21.17 -7.89
CA LEU A 248 -4.41 21.82 -7.10
C LEU A 248 -4.97 23.00 -6.28
N GLU A 249 -5.90 23.78 -6.82
CA GLU A 249 -6.62 24.83 -6.10
C GLU A 249 -7.42 24.27 -4.92
N ALA A 250 -8.16 23.18 -5.14
CA ALA A 250 -8.91 22.52 -4.07
C ALA A 250 -7.97 21.98 -2.98
N VAL A 251 -6.83 21.42 -3.35
CA VAL A 251 -5.79 20.97 -2.39
C VAL A 251 -5.24 22.15 -1.58
N GLN A 252 -5.02 23.33 -2.19
CA GLN A 252 -4.56 24.50 -1.41
C GLN A 252 -5.60 24.95 -0.35
N LYS A 253 -6.90 24.74 -0.57
CA LYS A 253 -7.96 25.02 0.42
C LYS A 253 -7.87 24.12 1.65
N LEU A 254 -7.14 22.98 1.59
CA LEU A 254 -6.91 22.13 2.75
C LEU A 254 -5.88 22.72 3.71
N LYS A 255 -5.03 23.66 3.27
CA LYS A 255 -3.96 24.21 4.09
C LYS A 255 -4.45 24.88 5.39
N PRO A 256 -5.43 25.82 5.37
CA PRO A 256 -5.94 26.39 6.61
C PRO A 256 -6.65 25.34 7.50
N ILE A 257 -7.21 24.27 6.92
CA ILE A 257 -7.82 23.18 7.69
C ILE A 257 -6.73 22.38 8.43
N ALA A 258 -5.62 22.07 7.75
CA ALA A 258 -4.48 21.40 8.38
C ALA A 258 -3.88 22.26 9.50
N GLU A 259 -3.67 23.57 9.25
CA GLU A 259 -3.15 24.52 10.23
C GLU A 259 -4.06 24.62 11.47
N ALA A 260 -5.38 24.71 11.29
CA ALA A 260 -6.35 24.72 12.38
C ALA A 260 -6.34 23.43 13.21
N ALA A 261 -6.05 22.28 12.57
CA ALA A 261 -5.90 20.99 13.25
C ALA A 261 -4.48 20.79 13.86
N GLY A 262 -3.56 21.76 13.74
CA GLY A 262 -2.18 21.65 14.19
C GLY A 262 -1.33 20.63 13.40
N LEU A 263 -1.71 20.35 12.15
CA LEU A 263 -1.10 19.34 11.30
C LEU A 263 -0.42 19.94 10.08
N SER A 264 0.63 19.28 9.58
CA SER A 264 1.07 19.52 8.21
C SER A 264 0.08 18.91 7.21
N MET A 265 0.14 19.36 5.94
CA MET A 265 -0.69 18.79 4.86
C MET A 265 -0.47 17.29 4.68
N SER A 266 0.78 16.81 4.83
CA SER A 266 1.09 15.38 4.78
C SER A 266 0.44 14.60 5.92
N GLN A 267 0.48 15.16 7.12
CA GLN A 267 -0.14 14.57 8.31
C GLN A 267 -1.67 14.55 8.18
N LEU A 268 -2.28 15.64 7.71
CA LEU A 268 -3.72 15.69 7.46
C LEU A 268 -4.15 14.60 6.47
N ALA A 269 -3.43 14.42 5.36
CA ALA A 269 -3.74 13.41 4.35
C ALA A 269 -3.64 11.98 4.90
N ILE A 270 -2.62 11.68 5.70
CA ILE A 270 -2.45 10.36 6.33
C ILE A 270 -3.52 10.17 7.43
N ALA A 271 -3.72 11.17 8.30
CA ALA A 271 -4.74 11.12 9.33
C ALA A 271 -6.14 10.90 8.74
N TRP A 272 -6.44 11.53 7.60
CA TRP A 272 -7.73 11.38 6.92
C TRP A 272 -8.02 9.92 6.55
N VAL A 273 -7.09 9.20 5.93
CA VAL A 273 -7.32 7.78 5.56
C VAL A 273 -7.46 6.90 6.80
N LEU A 274 -6.77 7.24 7.89
CA LEU A 274 -6.85 6.52 9.16
C LEU A 274 -8.16 6.76 9.94
N GLN A 275 -9.01 7.74 9.53
CA GLN A 275 -10.36 7.87 10.12
C GLN A 275 -11.29 6.73 9.67
N ASN A 276 -11.02 6.06 8.55
CA ASN A 276 -11.81 4.90 8.14
C ASN A 276 -11.49 3.72 9.08
N PRO A 277 -12.48 3.19 9.81
CA PRO A 277 -12.24 2.12 10.80
C PRO A 277 -11.79 0.79 10.19
N ASN A 278 -12.05 0.55 8.90
CA ASN A 278 -11.57 -0.64 8.20
C ASN A 278 -10.11 -0.51 7.73
N VAL A 279 -9.50 0.69 7.77
CA VAL A 279 -8.09 0.89 7.45
C VAL A 279 -7.23 0.49 8.66
N SER A 280 -6.46 -0.58 8.48
CA SER A 280 -5.51 -1.06 9.48
C SER A 280 -4.18 -0.31 9.42
N SER A 281 -3.72 0.05 8.22
CA SER A 281 -2.44 0.75 8.03
C SER A 281 -2.42 1.60 6.76
N ALA A 282 -1.72 2.74 6.81
CA ALA A 282 -1.44 3.61 5.68
C ALA A 282 0.03 3.50 5.26
N ILE A 283 0.28 3.03 4.04
CA ILE A 283 1.64 2.86 3.51
C ILE A 283 2.20 4.21 3.09
N MET A 284 3.32 4.61 3.68
CA MET A 284 4.07 5.78 3.25
C MET A 284 5.46 5.40 2.78
N GLY A 285 5.94 6.05 1.71
CA GLY A 285 7.33 6.02 1.27
C GLY A 285 8.07 7.27 1.71
N ALA A 286 9.39 7.16 1.86
CA ALA A 286 10.25 8.28 2.16
C ALA A 286 11.58 8.19 1.42
N THR A 287 12.11 9.34 1.00
CA THR A 287 13.45 9.47 0.41
C THR A 287 14.48 10.02 1.42
N LYS A 288 14.00 10.49 2.58
CA LYS A 288 14.83 11.04 3.66
C LYS A 288 14.26 10.65 5.03
N PRO A 289 15.11 10.37 6.04
CA PRO A 289 14.64 10.07 7.40
C PRO A 289 13.76 11.15 8.03
N SER A 290 13.93 12.42 7.66
CA SER A 290 13.08 13.51 8.14
C SER A 290 11.62 13.37 7.72
N GLN A 291 11.35 12.85 6.51
CA GLN A 291 9.99 12.59 6.05
C GLN A 291 9.32 11.47 6.86
N VAL A 292 10.07 10.43 7.25
CA VAL A 292 9.57 9.39 8.14
C VAL A 292 9.12 10.02 9.46
N ARG A 293 10.03 10.78 10.14
CA ARG A 293 9.73 11.45 11.41
C ARG A 293 8.57 12.43 11.34
N GLU A 294 8.39 13.07 10.20
CA GLU A 294 7.28 14.01 9.99
C GLU A 294 5.95 13.24 9.83
N ASN A 295 5.93 12.22 8.97
CA ASN A 295 4.70 11.52 8.63
C ASN A 295 4.16 10.65 9.77
N VAL A 296 5.03 10.07 10.63
CA VAL A 296 4.59 9.24 11.75
C VAL A 296 3.78 10.00 12.81
N LYS A 297 3.90 11.32 12.85
CA LYS A 297 3.08 12.16 13.74
C LYS A 297 1.59 12.14 13.41
N ALA A 298 1.20 11.62 12.24
CA ALA A 298 -0.20 11.40 11.88
C ALA A 298 -0.81 10.19 12.60
N ALA A 299 0.00 9.27 13.16
CA ALA A 299 -0.51 8.12 13.90
C ALA A 299 -1.26 8.57 15.16
N GLY A 300 -2.42 7.96 15.43
CA GLY A 300 -3.25 8.28 16.57
C GLY A 300 -4.05 9.59 16.44
N VAL A 301 -3.84 10.39 15.41
CA VAL A 301 -4.59 11.64 15.19
C VAL A 301 -6.05 11.33 14.92
N LYS A 302 -6.94 11.97 15.68
CA LYS A 302 -8.39 11.93 15.48
C LYS A 302 -8.84 13.26 14.88
N LEU A 303 -9.44 13.20 13.70
CA LEU A 303 -10.07 14.36 13.06
C LEU A 303 -11.54 14.38 13.48
N ASP A 304 -12.00 15.52 13.99
CA ASP A 304 -13.41 15.68 14.35
C ASP A 304 -14.31 15.76 13.10
N ALA A 305 -15.61 15.65 13.33
CA ALA A 305 -16.61 15.65 12.26
C ALA A 305 -16.61 16.95 11.44
N ASP A 306 -16.30 18.08 12.07
CA ASP A 306 -16.30 19.38 11.39
C ASP A 306 -15.06 19.53 10.49
N THR A 307 -13.90 19.06 10.94
CA THR A 307 -12.68 18.95 10.11
C THR A 307 -12.93 18.03 8.92
N MET A 308 -13.53 16.86 9.10
CA MET A 308 -13.86 15.95 8.01
C MET A 308 -14.82 16.57 6.99
N LYS A 309 -15.86 17.25 7.44
CA LYS A 309 -16.80 18.01 6.56
C LYS A 309 -16.10 19.15 5.82
N ALA A 310 -15.18 19.86 6.50
CA ALA A 310 -14.42 20.95 5.87
C ALA A 310 -13.51 20.42 4.75
N ILE A 311 -12.87 19.25 4.93
CA ILE A 311 -12.09 18.57 3.90
C ILE A 311 -12.98 18.21 2.71
N ASP A 312 -14.13 17.58 2.96
CA ASP A 312 -15.08 17.21 1.90
C ASP A 312 -15.59 18.43 1.14
N LYS A 313 -15.91 19.52 1.83
CA LYS A 313 -16.33 20.79 1.21
C LYS A 313 -15.23 21.40 0.36
N ALA A 314 -13.97 21.37 0.82
CA ALA A 314 -12.82 21.92 0.10
C ALA A 314 -12.53 21.15 -1.20
N LEU A 315 -12.67 19.83 -1.17
CA LEU A 315 -12.43 18.96 -2.33
C LEU A 315 -13.64 18.84 -3.27
N GLY A 316 -14.86 19.06 -2.77
CA GLY A 316 -16.10 19.03 -3.55
C GLY A 316 -16.29 17.72 -4.32
N ASN A 317 -16.54 17.82 -5.63
CA ASN A 317 -16.79 16.68 -6.52
C ASN A 317 -15.51 16.16 -7.22
N LEU A 318 -14.31 16.63 -6.83
CA LEU A 318 -13.06 16.23 -7.46
C LEU A 318 -12.57 14.83 -7.07
N PRO A 319 -12.86 14.29 -5.86
CA PRO A 319 -12.48 12.93 -5.53
C PRO A 319 -13.12 11.90 -6.47
N GLU A 320 -12.29 10.98 -6.97
CA GLU A 320 -12.79 9.83 -7.73
C GLU A 320 -13.50 8.86 -6.79
N ARG A 321 -14.72 8.44 -7.14
CA ARG A 321 -15.56 7.55 -6.33
C ARG A 321 -16.15 6.37 -7.12
N ASP A 322 -15.93 6.32 -8.44
CA ASP A 322 -16.46 5.24 -9.28
C ASP A 322 -15.77 3.90 -8.91
N PRO A 323 -16.49 2.92 -8.33
CA PRO A 323 -15.91 1.64 -7.94
C PRO A 323 -15.35 0.85 -9.13
N LYS A 324 -15.79 1.13 -10.35
CA LYS A 324 -15.26 0.51 -11.58
C LYS A 324 -13.80 0.88 -11.86
N LYS A 325 -13.28 1.94 -11.21
CA LYS A 325 -11.88 2.33 -11.32
C LYS A 325 -10.93 1.46 -10.48
N ASN A 326 -11.47 0.60 -9.63
CA ASN A 326 -10.69 -0.38 -8.87
C ASN A 326 -10.52 -1.65 -9.72
N GLU A 327 -9.59 -1.63 -10.65
CA GLU A 327 -9.41 -2.67 -11.67
C GLU A 327 -7.99 -3.22 -11.70
N SER A 328 -7.90 -4.52 -11.99
CA SER A 328 -6.65 -5.19 -12.38
C SER A 328 -6.52 -5.22 -13.91
N PRO A 329 -5.28 -5.23 -14.47
CA PRO A 329 -5.10 -5.24 -15.92
C PRO A 329 -5.63 -6.55 -16.54
N ASN A 330 -6.31 -6.42 -17.68
CA ASN A 330 -6.77 -7.50 -18.52
C ASN A 330 -6.53 -7.10 -20.00
N PRO A 331 -5.74 -7.85 -20.80
CA PRO A 331 -5.04 -9.09 -20.42
C PRO A 331 -3.89 -8.86 -19.40
N ARG A 332 -3.31 -9.98 -18.93
CA ARG A 332 -2.15 -9.97 -18.02
C ARG A 332 -1.01 -9.10 -18.55
N ALA A 333 -0.49 -8.23 -17.71
CA ALA A 333 0.60 -7.31 -18.04
C ALA A 333 1.96 -8.00 -18.27
#